data_a7a1882d890c69a4cb388a9a7f4b0dcd
#
_entry.id   a7a1882d890c69a4cb388a9a7f4b0dcd
#
_cell.length_a   1.000
_cell.length_b   1.000
_cell.length_c   1.000
_cell.angle_alpha   90.00
_cell.angle_beta   90.00
_cell.angle_gamma   90.00
#
_symmetry.space_group_name_H-M   'P 1'
#
loop_
_entity.id
_entity.type
_entity.pdbx_description
1 polymer ?
#
loop_
_entity_poly.entity_id
_entity_poly.type
_entity_poly.pdbx_seq_one_letter_code
_entity_poly.pdbx_strand_id
1 'polypeptide(L)'
;MNFEQAVKLHQTGELDKARQAYAEILEKEPLNSAVLNLMGVLLLQKGETDSALKHLEQAVELNPCAPYLENYALGWFCKGEFLKAAQNYEKALEKEETLHAHEQAQKCYEKLGMFDKVLVHLEKIHEFRPDDIDCVRKIASLYKTHREYEKAIEFYEKSIQLVPDDYIAMNNEGLCYEGIGEFCKAKCCYERSLNVRKNYEAFHNLGVLCRKFHDFDGSIELLKKALLMKPDSIESKVSLGMSYLSKKDFHNGYKYYVKRNPKLRAQYKNPWDGKKHPDKTLLIHFDGGHGDQLMFCRYLRYLEGWFKEIKLLVYPGLLDLFKFNFPDLTVMLPEQDFTPYDYSVNIMELHYNLGMDFEHIPAFESYLCAPEERISFFKDRYFDTDRRKIGLFWQGNPKVFKNRAIPLKKLEPLFGHDDIEFYSLEKGDSLNQIEDFPKIVNLEPELNSFSDTAGALMNLDLLITIDTGIAHLAGALGVKTYLLLPYSSEWRWFSDTEKTPWYPNFTLFKQEKEGDWEEVVKRIDKALD
;
A
#
# COMPACT_ATOMS: atom_id res chain seq x y z
N MET A 1 55.75 -28.24 22.34
CA MET A 1 54.58 -28.47 23.22
C MET A 1 53.69 -29.49 22.55
N ASN A 2 52.91 -30.34 23.29
CA ASN A 2 51.99 -31.27 22.65
C ASN A 2 50.61 -30.63 22.39
N PHE A 3 49.81 -31.26 21.54
CA PHE A 3 48.51 -30.72 21.10
C PHE A 3 47.55 -30.47 22.29
N GLU A 4 47.44 -31.39 23.23
CA GLU A 4 46.55 -31.26 24.39
C GLU A 4 46.91 -30.08 25.30
N GLN A 5 48.22 -29.82 25.48
CA GLN A 5 48.71 -28.65 26.24
C GLN A 5 48.36 -27.33 25.52
N ALA A 6 48.49 -27.30 24.20
CA ALA A 6 48.14 -26.12 23.41
C ALA A 6 46.62 -25.81 23.49
N VAL A 7 45.78 -26.84 23.38
CA VAL A 7 44.31 -26.71 23.55
C VAL A 7 43.95 -26.22 24.95
N LYS A 8 44.62 -26.73 26.00
CA LYS A 8 44.38 -26.27 27.37
C LYS A 8 44.73 -24.80 27.58
N LEU A 9 45.82 -24.31 27.00
CA LEU A 9 46.18 -22.90 27.03
C LEU A 9 45.13 -22.02 26.31
N HIS A 10 44.59 -22.52 25.21
CA HIS A 10 43.54 -21.83 24.49
C HIS A 10 42.24 -21.73 25.33
N GLN A 11 41.82 -22.83 25.95
CA GLN A 11 40.63 -22.90 26.81
C GLN A 11 40.76 -22.07 28.08
N THR A 12 41.99 -21.90 28.63
CA THR A 12 42.24 -21.03 29.79
C THR A 12 42.41 -19.55 29.43
N GLY A 13 42.30 -19.19 28.15
CA GLY A 13 42.42 -17.79 27.71
C GLY A 13 43.85 -17.29 27.55
N GLU A 14 44.86 -18.15 27.70
CA GLU A 14 46.26 -17.79 27.48
C GLU A 14 46.60 -17.76 25.99
N LEU A 15 45.89 -16.86 25.24
CA LEU A 15 45.85 -16.89 23.77
C LEU A 15 47.22 -16.73 23.11
N ASP A 16 48.13 -15.94 23.68
CA ASP A 16 49.48 -15.75 23.09
C ASP A 16 50.35 -17.00 23.20
N LYS A 17 50.27 -17.67 24.36
CA LYS A 17 50.98 -18.95 24.55
C LYS A 17 50.37 -20.06 23.70
N ALA A 18 49.04 -20.11 23.59
CA ALA A 18 48.36 -21.05 22.74
C ALA A 18 48.70 -20.85 21.24
N ARG A 19 48.79 -19.57 20.79
CA ARG A 19 49.24 -19.22 19.44
C ARG A 19 50.63 -19.77 19.13
N GLN A 20 51.59 -19.51 20.06
CA GLN A 20 52.95 -20.00 19.90
C GLN A 20 52.99 -21.51 19.85
N ALA A 21 52.24 -22.18 20.73
CA ALA A 21 52.19 -23.62 20.78
C ALA A 21 51.59 -24.23 19.48
N TYR A 22 50.52 -23.66 18.95
CA TYR A 22 49.96 -24.08 17.66
C TYR A 22 50.93 -23.81 16.50
N ALA A 23 51.65 -22.70 16.48
CA ALA A 23 52.67 -22.42 15.48
C ALA A 23 53.81 -23.48 15.50
N GLU A 24 54.35 -23.84 16.69
CA GLU A 24 55.36 -24.88 16.84
C GLU A 24 54.88 -26.25 16.33
N ILE A 25 53.58 -26.57 16.50
CA ILE A 25 53.00 -27.82 15.96
C ILE A 25 52.89 -27.74 14.43
N LEU A 26 52.43 -26.61 13.87
CA LEU A 26 52.30 -26.44 12.42
C LEU A 26 53.64 -26.40 11.68
N GLU A 27 54.73 -25.96 12.34
CA GLU A 27 56.08 -26.09 11.78
C GLU A 27 56.48 -27.56 11.55
N LYS A 28 56.01 -28.47 12.38
CA LYS A 28 56.31 -29.92 12.29
C LYS A 28 55.29 -30.67 11.43
N GLU A 29 54.05 -30.25 11.52
CA GLU A 29 52.89 -30.87 10.88
C GLU A 29 52.06 -29.81 10.14
N PRO A 30 52.53 -29.29 8.99
CA PRO A 30 51.87 -28.15 8.29
C PRO A 30 50.45 -28.42 7.82
N LEU A 31 50.08 -29.71 7.66
CA LEU A 31 48.77 -30.14 7.17
C LEU A 31 47.87 -30.68 8.31
N ASN A 32 48.17 -30.37 9.57
CA ASN A 32 47.33 -30.78 10.69
C ASN A 32 46.06 -29.92 10.74
N SER A 33 44.99 -30.40 10.13
CA SER A 33 43.73 -29.69 9.98
C SER A 33 43.10 -29.27 11.33
N ALA A 34 43.30 -30.06 12.39
CA ALA A 34 42.77 -29.73 13.72
C ALA A 34 43.49 -28.50 14.30
N VAL A 35 44.80 -28.44 14.18
CA VAL A 35 45.58 -27.30 14.67
C VAL A 35 45.33 -26.04 13.81
N LEU A 36 45.22 -26.20 12.49
CA LEU A 36 44.84 -25.12 11.60
C LEU A 36 43.47 -24.50 11.97
N ASN A 37 42.49 -25.36 12.22
CA ASN A 37 41.16 -24.89 12.64
C ASN A 37 41.22 -24.13 13.97
N LEU A 38 41.89 -24.70 14.99
CA LEU A 38 42.03 -24.06 16.31
C LEU A 38 42.84 -22.78 16.26
N MET A 39 43.89 -22.70 15.45
CA MET A 39 44.63 -21.47 15.19
C MET A 39 43.73 -20.42 14.57
N GLY A 40 42.90 -20.78 13.59
CA GLY A 40 41.92 -19.88 13.00
C GLY A 40 40.91 -19.33 14.01
N VAL A 41 40.34 -20.19 14.86
CA VAL A 41 39.43 -19.79 15.93
C VAL A 41 40.11 -18.82 16.92
N LEU A 42 41.31 -19.11 17.32
CA LEU A 42 42.11 -18.26 18.20
C LEU A 42 42.37 -16.89 17.58
N LEU A 43 42.68 -16.82 16.27
CA LEU A 43 42.89 -15.58 15.56
C LEU A 43 41.60 -14.76 15.43
N LEU A 44 40.43 -15.41 15.26
CA LEU A 44 39.13 -14.73 15.34
C LEU A 44 38.90 -14.07 16.70
N GLN A 45 39.21 -14.78 17.80
CA GLN A 45 39.11 -14.24 19.17
C GLN A 45 40.01 -13.02 19.37
N LYS A 46 41.14 -12.96 18.68
CA LYS A 46 42.08 -11.82 18.71
C LYS A 46 41.71 -10.70 17.71
N GLY A 47 40.67 -10.86 16.90
CA GLY A 47 40.28 -9.88 15.88
C GLY A 47 41.13 -9.92 14.60
N GLU A 48 42.03 -10.91 14.46
CA GLU A 48 42.92 -11.07 13.28
C GLU A 48 42.21 -11.86 12.18
N THR A 49 41.07 -11.34 11.70
CA THR A 49 40.10 -12.07 10.84
C THR A 49 40.70 -12.56 9.51
N ASP A 50 41.52 -11.75 8.81
CA ASP A 50 42.10 -12.15 7.53
C ASP A 50 43.11 -13.31 7.70
N SER A 51 43.90 -13.29 8.76
CA SER A 51 44.81 -14.38 9.11
C SER A 51 44.05 -15.64 9.52
N ALA A 52 42.97 -15.48 10.28
CA ALA A 52 42.09 -16.57 10.70
C ALA A 52 41.49 -17.28 9.49
N LEU A 53 40.94 -16.53 8.54
CA LEU A 53 40.31 -17.10 7.34
C LEU A 53 41.28 -17.98 6.52
N LYS A 54 42.54 -17.60 6.41
CA LYS A 54 43.57 -18.41 5.70
C LYS A 54 43.78 -19.80 6.37
N HIS A 55 43.85 -19.84 7.68
CA HIS A 55 44.02 -21.11 8.42
C HIS A 55 42.75 -21.93 8.39
N LEU A 56 41.59 -21.32 8.52
CA LEU A 56 40.27 -21.99 8.45
C LEU A 56 40.01 -22.57 7.06
N GLU A 57 40.36 -21.83 6.01
CA GLU A 57 40.25 -22.31 4.61
C GLU A 57 41.09 -23.58 4.41
N GLN A 58 42.37 -23.56 4.80
CA GLN A 58 43.23 -24.75 4.75
C GLN A 58 42.68 -25.91 5.57
N ALA A 59 42.13 -25.65 6.77
CA ALA A 59 41.52 -26.69 7.59
C ALA A 59 40.33 -27.35 6.89
N VAL A 60 39.46 -26.54 6.26
CA VAL A 60 38.28 -27.04 5.51
C VAL A 60 38.70 -27.79 4.23
N GLU A 61 39.72 -27.30 3.51
CA GLU A 61 40.26 -28.03 2.35
C GLU A 61 40.79 -29.42 2.69
N LEU A 62 41.46 -29.53 3.84
CA LEU A 62 42.01 -30.82 4.31
C LEU A 62 40.95 -31.75 4.89
N ASN A 63 39.95 -31.19 5.59
CA ASN A 63 38.88 -31.95 6.23
C ASN A 63 37.58 -31.13 6.27
N PRO A 64 36.68 -31.28 5.28
CA PRO A 64 35.44 -30.50 5.19
C PRO A 64 34.33 -31.06 6.13
N CYS A 65 34.59 -31.10 7.43
CA CYS A 65 33.59 -31.48 8.44
C CYS A 65 32.76 -30.30 8.93
N ALA A 66 31.57 -30.56 9.48
CA ALA A 66 30.64 -29.50 9.93
C ALA A 66 31.28 -28.48 10.88
N PRO A 67 32.01 -28.86 11.95
CA PRO A 67 32.64 -27.90 12.87
C PRO A 67 33.65 -26.97 12.21
N TYR A 68 34.41 -27.43 11.21
CA TYR A 68 35.38 -26.59 10.53
C TYR A 68 34.70 -25.62 9.56
N LEU A 69 33.65 -26.08 8.88
CA LEU A 69 32.81 -25.21 8.02
C LEU A 69 32.10 -24.14 8.83
N GLU A 70 31.60 -24.47 10.03
CA GLU A 70 31.00 -23.49 10.93
C GLU A 70 32.01 -22.41 11.40
N ASN A 71 33.23 -22.82 11.76
CA ASN A 71 34.30 -21.91 12.15
C ASN A 71 34.74 -21.02 10.98
N TYR A 72 34.80 -21.57 9.76
CA TYR A 72 35.11 -20.82 8.54
C TYR A 72 33.99 -19.83 8.22
N ALA A 73 32.72 -20.25 8.37
CA ALA A 73 31.56 -19.38 8.23
C ALA A 73 31.59 -18.24 9.25
N LEU A 74 31.93 -18.50 10.50
CA LEU A 74 32.11 -17.48 11.54
C LEU A 74 33.19 -16.45 11.14
N GLY A 75 34.30 -16.91 10.57
CA GLY A 75 35.32 -16.03 10.02
C GLY A 75 34.79 -15.05 8.97
N TRP A 76 33.98 -15.53 8.05
CA TRP A 76 33.32 -14.70 7.04
C TRP A 76 32.28 -13.77 7.66
N PHE A 77 31.53 -14.23 8.67
CA PHE A 77 30.59 -13.41 9.41
C PHE A 77 31.30 -12.23 10.11
N CYS A 78 32.43 -12.51 10.81
CA CYS A 78 33.25 -11.48 11.45
C CYS A 78 33.83 -10.45 10.45
N LYS A 79 34.08 -10.88 9.20
CA LYS A 79 34.54 -10.01 8.12
C LYS A 79 33.39 -9.16 7.52
N GLY A 80 32.14 -9.46 7.84
CA GLY A 80 30.96 -8.80 7.26
C GLY A 80 30.50 -9.37 5.92
N GLU A 81 31.12 -10.45 5.44
CA GLU A 81 30.80 -11.15 4.21
C GLU A 81 29.66 -12.18 4.45
N PHE A 82 28.47 -11.68 4.78
CA PHE A 82 27.35 -12.48 5.25
C PHE A 82 26.87 -13.55 4.26
N LEU A 83 26.98 -13.31 2.96
CA LEU A 83 26.60 -14.34 1.96
C LEU A 83 27.55 -15.53 2.00
N LYS A 84 28.86 -15.29 2.07
CA LYS A 84 29.87 -16.36 2.19
C LYS A 84 29.71 -17.11 3.51
N ALA A 85 29.42 -16.39 4.59
CA ALA A 85 29.14 -16.99 5.88
C ALA A 85 27.93 -17.95 5.80
N ALA A 86 26.78 -17.48 5.27
CA ALA A 86 25.59 -18.27 5.09
C ALA A 86 25.83 -19.54 4.26
N GLN A 87 26.51 -19.40 3.11
CA GLN A 87 26.84 -20.53 2.24
C GLN A 87 27.71 -21.61 2.93
N ASN A 88 28.62 -21.20 3.83
CA ASN A 88 29.44 -22.15 4.56
C ASN A 88 28.68 -22.78 5.73
N TYR A 89 27.74 -22.06 6.37
CA TYR A 89 26.80 -22.67 7.32
C TYR A 89 25.87 -23.68 6.61
N GLU A 90 25.35 -23.37 5.41
CA GLU A 90 24.57 -24.35 4.62
C GLU A 90 25.39 -25.60 4.27
N LYS A 91 26.67 -25.44 3.87
CA LYS A 91 27.57 -26.59 3.65
C LYS A 91 27.83 -27.40 4.93
N ALA A 92 27.89 -26.75 6.11
CA ALA A 92 27.99 -27.44 7.38
C ALA A 92 26.73 -28.27 7.66
N LEU A 93 25.53 -27.70 7.39
CA LEU A 93 24.23 -28.37 7.50
C LEU A 93 24.10 -29.59 6.56
N GLU A 94 24.73 -29.58 5.37
CA GLU A 94 24.79 -30.74 4.48
C GLU A 94 25.60 -31.90 5.09
N LYS A 95 26.51 -31.60 6.02
CA LYS A 95 27.32 -32.62 6.70
C LYS A 95 26.67 -33.11 7.98
N GLU A 96 26.11 -32.19 8.75
CA GLU A 96 25.46 -32.46 10.03
C GLU A 96 24.40 -31.36 10.28
N GLU A 97 23.15 -31.77 10.43
CA GLU A 97 22.06 -30.84 10.74
C GLU A 97 22.12 -30.45 12.22
N THR A 98 22.49 -29.21 12.50
CA THR A 98 22.61 -28.68 13.86
C THR A 98 21.76 -27.42 14.06
N LEU A 99 21.16 -27.28 15.24
CA LEU A 99 20.44 -26.07 15.62
C LEU A 99 21.33 -24.83 15.51
N HIS A 100 22.60 -24.94 15.94
CA HIS A 100 23.54 -23.82 15.91
C HIS A 100 23.80 -23.32 14.50
N ALA A 101 24.04 -24.20 13.55
CA ALA A 101 24.26 -23.78 12.16
C ALA A 101 23.03 -23.11 11.54
N HIS A 102 21.81 -23.61 11.85
CA HIS A 102 20.56 -22.94 11.44
C HIS A 102 20.41 -21.54 12.04
N GLU A 103 20.70 -21.37 13.34
CA GLU A 103 20.65 -20.06 14.00
C GLU A 103 21.64 -19.05 13.39
N GLN A 104 22.84 -19.50 13.03
CA GLN A 104 23.84 -18.61 12.43
C GLN A 104 23.55 -18.30 10.96
N ALA A 105 23.09 -19.27 10.17
CA ALA A 105 22.65 -19.07 8.80
C ALA A 105 21.48 -18.08 8.74
N GLN A 106 20.49 -18.25 9.63
CA GLN A 106 19.35 -17.36 9.78
C GLN A 106 19.80 -15.90 10.04
N LYS A 107 20.76 -15.69 10.96
CA LYS A 107 21.32 -14.35 11.23
C LYS A 107 22.03 -13.74 10.01
N CYS A 108 22.76 -14.55 9.25
CA CYS A 108 23.40 -14.11 8.02
C CYS A 108 22.37 -13.63 6.99
N TYR A 109 21.32 -14.42 6.77
CA TYR A 109 20.26 -14.08 5.80
C TYR A 109 19.40 -12.91 6.26
N GLU A 110 19.20 -12.71 7.57
CA GLU A 110 18.58 -11.47 8.10
C GLU A 110 19.39 -10.23 7.72
N LYS A 111 20.73 -10.27 7.87
CA LYS A 111 21.62 -9.17 7.47
C LYS A 111 21.57 -8.86 5.98
N LEU A 112 21.27 -9.85 5.15
CA LEU A 112 21.15 -9.74 3.70
C LEU A 112 19.73 -9.34 3.24
N GLY A 113 18.74 -9.35 4.14
CA GLY A 113 17.33 -9.12 3.78
C GLY A 113 16.71 -10.24 2.94
N MET A 114 17.26 -11.45 2.98
CA MET A 114 16.81 -12.63 2.22
C MET A 114 15.76 -13.41 3.02
N PHE A 115 14.56 -12.83 3.15
CA PHE A 115 13.53 -13.32 4.05
C PHE A 115 13.06 -14.75 3.79
N ASP A 116 12.98 -15.19 2.53
CA ASP A 116 12.63 -16.58 2.20
C ASP A 116 13.63 -17.57 2.82
N LYS A 117 14.93 -17.25 2.74
CA LYS A 117 15.98 -18.06 3.37
C LYS A 117 15.93 -18.03 4.90
N VAL A 118 15.63 -16.87 5.46
CA VAL A 118 15.40 -16.71 6.92
C VAL A 118 14.29 -17.64 7.38
N LEU A 119 13.17 -17.68 6.64
CA LEU A 119 12.02 -18.51 6.99
C LEU A 119 12.37 -20.00 7.01
N VAL A 120 13.08 -20.50 5.99
CA VAL A 120 13.54 -21.90 5.92
C VAL A 120 14.33 -22.31 7.17
N HIS A 121 15.27 -21.46 7.59
CA HIS A 121 16.06 -21.76 8.78
C HIS A 121 15.25 -21.63 10.08
N LEU A 122 14.33 -20.67 10.17
CA LEU A 122 13.44 -20.52 11.33
C LEU A 122 12.50 -21.71 11.50
N GLU A 123 11.96 -22.27 10.41
CA GLU A 123 11.15 -23.48 10.45
C GLU A 123 11.94 -24.66 11.00
N LYS A 124 13.20 -24.81 10.58
CA LYS A 124 14.11 -25.80 11.12
C LYS A 124 14.43 -25.57 12.60
N ILE A 125 14.72 -24.34 13.00
CA ILE A 125 14.91 -23.98 14.42
C ILE A 125 13.66 -24.35 15.24
N HIS A 126 12.45 -24.10 14.67
CA HIS A 126 11.19 -24.47 15.31
C HIS A 126 11.01 -25.99 15.47
N GLU A 127 11.47 -26.81 14.51
CA GLU A 127 11.48 -28.27 14.65
C GLU A 127 12.33 -28.72 15.86
N PHE A 128 13.49 -28.06 16.09
CA PHE A 128 14.35 -28.32 17.24
C PHE A 128 13.79 -27.78 18.57
N ARG A 129 13.12 -26.64 18.53
CA ARG A 129 12.58 -25.92 19.70
C ARG A 129 11.14 -25.46 19.45
N PRO A 130 10.14 -26.36 19.53
CA PRO A 130 8.75 -26.05 19.20
C PRO A 130 8.12 -24.98 20.09
N ASP A 131 8.61 -24.82 21.33
CA ASP A 131 8.07 -23.89 22.33
C ASP A 131 8.87 -22.58 22.42
N ASP A 132 9.82 -22.35 21.49
CA ASP A 132 10.53 -21.09 21.41
C ASP A 132 9.59 -19.98 20.87
N ILE A 133 9.07 -19.20 21.80
CA ILE A 133 8.08 -18.14 21.51
C ILE A 133 8.62 -17.08 20.53
N ASP A 134 9.91 -16.74 20.61
CA ASP A 134 10.52 -15.73 19.74
C ASP A 134 10.64 -16.27 18.31
N CYS A 135 11.00 -17.55 18.15
CA CYS A 135 11.01 -18.22 16.87
C CYS A 135 9.60 -18.28 16.26
N VAL A 136 8.60 -18.71 17.02
CA VAL A 136 7.19 -18.79 16.59
C VAL A 136 6.67 -17.43 16.12
N ARG A 137 6.91 -16.36 16.89
CA ARG A 137 6.51 -15.00 16.54
C ARG A 137 7.19 -14.47 15.27
N LYS A 138 8.47 -14.77 15.08
CA LYS A 138 9.22 -14.39 13.89
C LYS A 138 8.66 -15.07 12.65
N ILE A 139 8.41 -16.37 12.69
CA ILE A 139 7.80 -17.13 11.59
C ILE A 139 6.43 -16.53 11.25
N ALA A 140 5.55 -16.34 12.22
CA ALA A 140 4.23 -15.73 12.02
C ALA A 140 4.32 -14.36 11.34
N SER A 141 5.26 -13.50 11.79
CA SER A 141 5.46 -12.17 11.23
C SER A 141 5.97 -12.21 9.79
N LEU A 142 6.86 -13.14 9.46
CA LEU A 142 7.36 -13.32 8.10
C LEU A 142 6.25 -13.81 7.17
N TYR A 143 5.49 -14.84 7.53
CA TYR A 143 4.33 -15.29 6.74
C TYR A 143 3.32 -14.18 6.52
N LYS A 144 2.99 -13.37 7.54
CA LYS A 144 2.12 -12.19 7.40
C LYS A 144 2.68 -11.19 6.38
N THR A 145 3.98 -10.91 6.42
CA THR A 145 4.64 -9.96 5.50
C THR A 145 4.59 -10.45 4.05
N HIS A 146 4.73 -11.76 3.85
CA HIS A 146 4.61 -12.42 2.53
C HIS A 146 3.16 -12.68 2.10
N ARG A 147 2.17 -12.26 2.91
CA ARG A 147 0.73 -12.45 2.67
C ARG A 147 0.28 -13.91 2.65
N GLU A 148 1.06 -14.81 3.22
CA GLU A 148 0.66 -16.19 3.48
C GLU A 148 -0.14 -16.23 4.80
N TYR A 149 -1.32 -15.61 4.75
CA TYR A 149 -2.08 -15.29 5.96
C TYR A 149 -2.55 -16.53 6.74
N GLU A 150 -2.92 -17.60 6.05
CA GLU A 150 -3.35 -18.84 6.68
C GLU A 150 -2.23 -19.44 7.55
N LYS A 151 -1.02 -19.54 7.00
CA LYS A 151 0.14 -20.01 7.76
C LYS A 151 0.51 -19.05 8.91
N ALA A 152 0.41 -17.75 8.66
CA ALA A 152 0.65 -16.76 9.71
C ALA A 152 -0.32 -16.95 10.89
N ILE A 153 -1.61 -17.22 10.61
CA ILE A 153 -2.64 -17.48 11.63
C ILE A 153 -2.25 -18.71 12.47
N GLU A 154 -1.86 -19.83 11.86
CA GLU A 154 -1.42 -21.05 12.58
C GLU A 154 -0.31 -20.73 13.61
N PHE A 155 0.70 -19.96 13.19
CA PHE A 155 1.79 -19.58 14.10
C PHE A 155 1.40 -18.52 15.13
N TYR A 156 0.47 -17.59 14.83
CA TYR A 156 -0.05 -16.69 15.85
C TYR A 156 -0.92 -17.43 16.86
N GLU A 157 -1.77 -18.36 16.45
CA GLU A 157 -2.52 -19.24 17.36
C GLU A 157 -1.59 -20.03 18.28
N LYS A 158 -0.48 -20.58 17.74
CA LYS A 158 0.54 -21.25 18.51
C LYS A 158 1.22 -20.31 19.51
N SER A 159 1.53 -19.08 19.12
CA SER A 159 2.03 -18.04 20.02
C SER A 159 1.08 -17.79 21.19
N ILE A 160 -0.21 -17.70 20.90
CA ILE A 160 -1.26 -17.47 21.91
C ILE A 160 -1.46 -18.70 22.82
N GLN A 161 -1.26 -19.92 22.30
CA GLN A 161 -1.28 -21.14 23.12
C GLN A 161 -0.12 -21.16 24.12
N LEU A 162 1.10 -20.77 23.67
CA LEU A 162 2.28 -20.68 24.52
C LEU A 162 2.20 -19.52 25.53
N VAL A 163 1.65 -18.40 25.11
CA VAL A 163 1.51 -17.17 25.92
C VAL A 163 0.08 -16.64 25.79
N PRO A 164 -0.85 -17.07 26.66
CA PRO A 164 -2.28 -16.74 26.54
C PRO A 164 -2.62 -15.24 26.63
N ASP A 165 -1.72 -14.42 27.11
CA ASP A 165 -1.85 -12.96 27.20
C ASP A 165 -1.04 -12.19 26.14
N ASP A 166 -0.63 -12.88 25.05
CA ASP A 166 0.05 -12.27 23.91
C ASP A 166 -0.89 -11.40 23.07
N TYR A 167 -1.19 -10.21 23.60
CA TYR A 167 -2.07 -9.23 22.94
C TYR A 167 -1.52 -8.78 21.56
N ILE A 168 -0.20 -8.84 21.34
CA ILE A 168 0.43 -8.49 20.05
C ILE A 168 0.14 -9.57 19.01
N ALA A 169 0.29 -10.85 19.38
CA ALA A 169 -0.05 -11.97 18.50
C ALA A 169 -1.55 -11.93 18.14
N MET A 170 -2.43 -11.70 19.11
CA MET A 170 -3.88 -11.57 18.87
C MET A 170 -4.19 -10.44 17.89
N ASN A 171 -3.56 -9.27 18.03
CA ASN A 171 -3.76 -8.16 17.09
C ASN A 171 -3.27 -8.52 15.68
N ASN A 172 -2.11 -9.17 15.55
CA ASN A 172 -1.56 -9.55 14.27
C ASN A 172 -2.34 -10.71 13.61
N GLU A 173 -2.88 -11.64 14.39
CA GLU A 173 -3.84 -12.66 13.94
C GLU A 173 -5.08 -11.99 13.32
N GLY A 174 -5.61 -10.95 13.96
CA GLY A 174 -6.70 -10.14 13.42
C GLY A 174 -6.38 -9.52 12.07
N LEU A 175 -5.19 -8.97 11.88
CA LEU A 175 -4.74 -8.43 10.58
C LEU A 175 -4.66 -9.53 9.51
N CYS A 176 -4.27 -10.75 9.87
CA CYS A 176 -4.25 -11.88 8.94
C CYS A 176 -5.67 -12.29 8.55
N TYR A 177 -6.60 -12.36 9.50
CA TYR A 177 -8.01 -12.62 9.22
C TYR A 177 -8.64 -11.54 8.33
N GLU A 178 -8.28 -10.26 8.49
CA GLU A 178 -8.68 -9.22 7.53
C GLU A 178 -8.12 -9.48 6.12
N GLY A 179 -6.86 -9.96 6.05
CA GLY A 179 -6.19 -10.28 4.78
C GLY A 179 -6.88 -11.36 3.96
N ILE A 180 -7.54 -12.32 4.61
CA ILE A 180 -8.33 -13.40 3.97
C ILE A 180 -9.84 -13.11 3.95
N GLY A 181 -10.30 -11.91 4.41
CA GLY A 181 -11.70 -11.51 4.38
C GLY A 181 -12.56 -12.02 5.54
N GLU A 182 -11.98 -12.67 6.54
CA GLU A 182 -12.67 -13.21 7.72
C GLU A 182 -12.88 -12.14 8.82
N PHE A 183 -13.61 -11.07 8.49
CA PHE A 183 -13.70 -9.86 9.31
C PHE A 183 -14.32 -10.06 10.70
N CYS A 184 -15.26 -11.01 10.83
CA CYS A 184 -15.83 -11.34 12.15
C CYS A 184 -14.75 -11.91 13.08
N LYS A 185 -13.86 -12.78 12.56
CA LYS A 185 -12.74 -13.32 13.32
C LYS A 185 -11.72 -12.23 13.65
N ALA A 186 -11.41 -11.36 12.68
CA ALA A 186 -10.54 -10.21 12.90
C ALA A 186 -11.03 -9.33 14.06
N LYS A 187 -12.33 -8.99 14.07
CA LYS A 187 -12.97 -8.25 15.17
C LYS A 187 -12.76 -8.93 16.52
N CYS A 188 -13.05 -10.24 16.60
CA CYS A 188 -12.85 -11.02 17.82
C CYS A 188 -11.39 -10.98 18.30
N CYS A 189 -10.42 -11.08 17.39
CA CYS A 189 -8.99 -11.02 17.74
C CYS A 189 -8.60 -9.66 18.31
N TYR A 190 -9.06 -8.56 17.71
CA TYR A 190 -8.80 -7.21 18.24
C TYR A 190 -9.46 -6.99 19.61
N GLU A 191 -10.70 -7.44 19.79
CA GLU A 191 -11.40 -7.36 21.08
C GLU A 191 -10.70 -8.19 22.16
N ARG A 192 -10.22 -9.41 21.84
CA ARG A 192 -9.40 -10.24 22.74
C ARG A 192 -8.10 -9.51 23.12
N SER A 193 -7.38 -8.95 22.14
CA SER A 193 -6.18 -8.13 22.38
C SER A 193 -6.46 -6.98 23.36
N LEU A 194 -7.56 -6.24 23.17
CA LEU A 194 -7.96 -5.12 24.01
C LEU A 194 -8.42 -5.56 25.41
N ASN A 195 -8.95 -6.77 25.56
CA ASN A 195 -9.33 -7.33 26.87
C ASN A 195 -8.10 -7.70 27.69
N VAL A 196 -7.05 -8.21 27.04
CA VAL A 196 -5.77 -8.49 27.70
C VAL A 196 -5.07 -7.17 28.07
N ARG A 197 -4.91 -6.30 27.11
CA ARG A 197 -4.24 -5.02 27.31
C ARG A 197 -4.79 -3.96 26.38
N LYS A 198 -5.17 -2.80 26.94
CA LYS A 198 -5.51 -1.62 26.13
C LYS A 198 -4.25 -1.18 25.38
N ASN A 199 -4.28 -1.23 24.06
CA ASN A 199 -3.16 -0.90 23.18
C ASN A 199 -3.61 -0.10 21.98
N TYR A 200 -2.68 0.69 21.44
CA TYR A 200 -2.91 1.59 20.31
C TYR A 200 -3.33 0.83 19.04
N GLU A 201 -2.60 -0.25 18.73
CA GLU A 201 -2.75 -0.98 17.48
C GLU A 201 -4.16 -1.59 17.35
N ALA A 202 -4.61 -2.26 18.39
CA ALA A 202 -5.93 -2.89 18.39
C ALA A 202 -7.08 -1.86 18.40
N PHE A 203 -6.94 -0.73 19.11
CA PHE A 203 -7.93 0.35 19.00
C PHE A 203 -7.98 0.93 17.60
N HIS A 204 -6.83 1.15 16.96
CA HIS A 204 -6.74 1.65 15.58
C HIS A 204 -7.38 0.67 14.59
N ASN A 205 -6.94 -0.58 14.60
CA ASN A 205 -7.39 -1.60 13.66
C ASN A 205 -8.89 -1.88 13.80
N LEU A 206 -9.37 -2.05 15.02
CA LEU A 206 -10.81 -2.22 15.28
C LEU A 206 -11.62 -1.01 14.83
N GLY A 207 -11.11 0.21 15.04
CA GLY A 207 -11.74 1.44 14.58
C GLY A 207 -11.83 1.52 13.05
N VAL A 208 -10.79 1.12 12.33
CA VAL A 208 -10.78 1.03 10.86
C VAL A 208 -11.77 -0.03 10.38
N LEU A 209 -11.82 -1.18 11.06
CA LEU A 209 -12.73 -2.26 10.75
C LEU A 209 -14.20 -1.85 10.97
N CYS A 210 -14.53 -1.16 12.06
CA CYS A 210 -15.86 -0.60 12.29
C CYS A 210 -16.30 0.32 11.15
N ARG A 211 -15.42 1.21 10.67
CA ARG A 211 -15.71 2.08 9.52
C ARG A 211 -16.02 1.27 8.25
N LYS A 212 -15.29 0.17 8.01
CA LYS A 212 -15.54 -0.71 6.87
C LYS A 212 -16.96 -1.30 6.89
N PHE A 213 -17.51 -1.56 8.07
CA PHE A 213 -18.88 -2.06 8.28
C PHE A 213 -19.90 -0.96 8.57
N HIS A 214 -19.57 0.28 8.22
CA HIS A 214 -20.44 1.44 8.38
C HIS A 214 -20.83 1.78 9.83
N ASP A 215 -20.17 1.17 10.84
CA ASP A 215 -20.24 1.59 12.23
C ASP A 215 -19.31 2.78 12.47
N PHE A 216 -19.75 3.95 11.99
CA PHE A 216 -18.94 5.16 12.05
C PHE A 216 -18.81 5.69 13.50
N ASP A 217 -19.81 5.50 14.34
CA ASP A 217 -19.75 5.93 15.73
C ASP A 217 -18.77 5.10 16.55
N GLY A 218 -18.83 3.78 16.42
CA GLY A 218 -17.85 2.88 17.03
C GLY A 218 -16.43 3.17 16.51
N SER A 219 -16.28 3.41 15.20
CA SER A 219 -15.01 3.81 14.60
C SER A 219 -14.44 5.09 15.23
N ILE A 220 -15.24 6.15 15.34
CA ILE A 220 -14.83 7.43 15.92
C ILE A 220 -14.41 7.26 17.38
N GLU A 221 -15.17 6.51 18.18
CA GLU A 221 -14.84 6.25 19.59
C GLU A 221 -13.51 5.53 19.75
N LEU A 222 -13.30 4.45 18.99
CA LEU A 222 -12.09 3.63 19.03
C LEU A 222 -10.86 4.40 18.55
N LEU A 223 -10.97 5.15 17.44
CA LEU A 223 -9.86 5.96 16.90
C LEU A 223 -9.49 7.12 17.84
N LYS A 224 -10.46 7.71 18.57
CA LYS A 224 -10.17 8.66 19.65
C LYS A 224 -9.38 8.01 20.78
N LYS A 225 -9.74 6.78 21.20
CA LYS A 225 -8.97 6.01 22.20
C LYS A 225 -7.55 5.72 21.71
N ALA A 226 -7.37 5.35 20.43
CA ALA A 226 -6.05 5.17 19.84
C ALA A 226 -5.24 6.47 19.91
N LEU A 227 -5.83 7.62 19.57
CA LEU A 227 -5.16 8.93 19.61
C LEU A 227 -4.85 9.42 21.03
N LEU A 228 -5.58 9.00 22.05
CA LEU A 228 -5.20 9.25 23.44
C LEU A 228 -3.88 8.54 23.81
N MET A 229 -3.62 7.35 23.24
CA MET A 229 -2.39 6.59 23.48
C MET A 229 -1.23 7.06 22.58
N LYS A 230 -1.52 7.45 21.33
CA LYS A 230 -0.52 7.92 20.36
C LYS A 230 -1.04 9.18 19.65
N PRO A 231 -0.93 10.37 20.29
CA PRO A 231 -1.51 11.62 19.77
C PRO A 231 -0.98 12.05 18.41
N ASP A 232 0.24 11.65 18.06
CA ASP A 232 0.90 12.06 16.81
C ASP A 232 0.67 11.07 15.65
N SER A 233 -0.10 10.00 15.85
CA SER A 233 -0.40 9.06 14.77
C SER A 233 -1.18 9.73 13.63
N ILE A 234 -0.53 9.83 12.49
CA ILE A 234 -1.13 10.36 11.26
C ILE A 234 -2.20 9.39 10.74
N GLU A 235 -1.92 8.08 10.80
CA GLU A 235 -2.84 7.05 10.33
C GLU A 235 -4.18 7.10 11.08
N SER A 236 -4.11 7.21 12.43
CA SER A 236 -5.34 7.31 13.23
C SER A 236 -6.05 8.65 13.04
N LYS A 237 -5.32 9.76 12.85
CA LYS A 237 -5.93 11.06 12.51
C LYS A 237 -6.68 10.98 11.19
N VAL A 238 -6.06 10.45 10.14
CA VAL A 238 -6.67 10.30 8.82
C VAL A 238 -7.89 9.38 8.88
N SER A 239 -7.76 8.22 9.54
CA SER A 239 -8.87 7.27 9.70
C SER A 239 -10.05 7.88 10.46
N LEU A 240 -9.76 8.67 11.52
CA LEU A 240 -10.78 9.42 12.26
C LEU A 240 -11.45 10.48 11.38
N GLY A 241 -10.67 11.22 10.59
CA GLY A 241 -11.19 12.17 9.62
C GLY A 241 -12.12 11.51 8.60
N MET A 242 -11.71 10.37 8.03
CA MET A 242 -12.55 9.61 7.10
C MET A 242 -13.85 9.12 7.74
N SER A 243 -13.83 8.70 9.01
CA SER A 243 -15.05 8.27 9.72
C SER A 243 -16.03 9.42 9.94
N TYR A 244 -15.54 10.61 10.28
CA TYR A 244 -16.36 11.81 10.35
C TYR A 244 -16.93 12.22 8.99
N LEU A 245 -16.11 12.20 7.92
CA LEU A 245 -16.54 12.52 6.56
C LEU A 245 -17.63 11.54 6.10
N SER A 246 -17.49 10.25 6.41
CA SER A 246 -18.52 9.23 6.12
C SER A 246 -19.84 9.50 6.83
N LYS A 247 -19.79 10.14 8.01
CA LYS A 247 -20.98 10.61 8.76
C LYS A 247 -21.50 11.96 8.29
N LYS A 248 -20.94 12.55 7.23
CA LYS A 248 -21.29 13.89 6.75
C LYS A 248 -20.88 15.04 7.70
N ASP A 249 -20.09 14.75 8.75
CA ASP A 249 -19.51 15.75 9.65
C ASP A 249 -18.20 16.28 9.02
N PHE A 250 -18.34 17.19 8.08
CA PHE A 250 -17.21 17.72 7.30
C PHE A 250 -16.29 18.58 8.13
N HIS A 251 -16.82 19.35 9.06
CA HIS A 251 -16.01 20.20 9.93
C HIS A 251 -14.98 19.38 10.72
N ASN A 252 -15.46 18.38 11.47
CA ASN A 252 -14.55 17.48 12.21
C ASN A 252 -13.74 16.58 11.29
N GLY A 253 -14.32 16.13 10.19
CA GLY A 253 -13.67 15.29 9.20
C GLY A 253 -12.43 15.93 8.60
N TYR A 254 -12.55 17.12 8.03
CA TYR A 254 -11.42 17.84 7.44
C TYR A 254 -10.37 18.26 8.47
N LYS A 255 -10.75 18.61 9.70
CA LYS A 255 -9.81 18.91 10.78
C LYS A 255 -8.72 17.84 10.96
N TYR A 256 -9.08 16.58 10.75
CA TYR A 256 -8.17 15.43 10.85
C TYR A 256 -7.65 14.97 9.48
N TYR A 257 -8.51 14.91 8.48
CA TYR A 257 -8.18 14.40 7.15
C TYR A 257 -7.09 15.22 6.45
N VAL A 258 -7.05 16.53 6.66
CA VAL A 258 -6.00 17.43 6.14
C VAL A 258 -4.61 17.13 6.71
N LYS A 259 -4.47 16.27 7.73
CA LYS A 259 -3.15 15.88 8.29
C LYS A 259 -2.43 14.79 7.47
N ARG A 260 -3.09 14.23 6.44
CA ARG A 260 -2.44 13.30 5.52
C ARG A 260 -1.23 13.95 4.84
N ASN A 261 -0.30 13.10 4.38
CA ASN A 261 0.87 13.50 3.58
C ASN A 261 1.71 14.68 4.15
N PRO A 262 2.17 14.62 5.43
CA PRO A 262 2.88 15.73 6.06
C PRO A 262 4.19 16.09 5.34
N LYS A 263 4.86 15.12 4.69
CA LYS A 263 6.10 15.37 3.91
C LYS A 263 5.83 16.26 2.70
N LEU A 264 4.73 16.01 1.98
CA LEU A 264 4.34 16.84 0.84
C LEU A 264 3.92 18.24 1.31
N ARG A 265 3.15 18.31 2.40
CA ARG A 265 2.75 19.59 3.00
C ARG A 265 3.94 20.47 3.40
N ALA A 266 5.01 19.87 3.89
CA ALA A 266 6.23 20.60 4.28
C ALA A 266 6.94 21.26 3.08
N GLN A 267 6.64 20.87 1.84
CA GLN A 267 7.19 21.49 0.62
C GLN A 267 6.51 22.83 0.30
N TYR A 268 5.26 23.01 0.75
CA TYR A 268 4.49 24.21 0.50
C TYR A 268 4.38 25.06 1.77
N LYS A 269 4.75 26.33 1.65
CA LYS A 269 4.82 27.27 2.77
C LYS A 269 3.56 28.13 2.86
N ASN A 270 3.39 28.78 4.00
CA ASN A 270 2.33 29.77 4.23
C ASN A 270 0.93 29.23 3.92
N PRO A 271 0.38 28.29 4.76
CA PRO A 271 -0.99 27.80 4.55
C PRO A 271 -1.99 28.94 4.48
N TRP A 272 -2.91 28.87 3.52
CA TRP A 272 -3.97 29.86 3.38
C TRP A 272 -4.92 29.83 4.59
N ASP A 273 -5.26 31.03 5.09
CA ASP A 273 -6.10 31.26 6.27
C ASP A 273 -7.62 31.28 5.99
N GLY A 274 -8.04 30.97 4.76
CA GLY A 274 -9.45 30.98 4.34
C GLY A 274 -10.02 32.39 4.09
N LYS A 275 -9.19 33.44 4.04
CA LYS A 275 -9.63 34.82 3.83
C LYS A 275 -9.26 35.35 2.44
N LYS A 276 -9.92 36.45 2.05
CA LYS A 276 -9.61 37.20 0.82
C LYS A 276 -8.32 37.98 0.97
N HIS A 277 -7.45 37.91 -0.04
CA HIS A 277 -6.18 38.61 -0.14
C HIS A 277 -5.97 39.13 -1.58
N PRO A 278 -6.70 40.22 -2.00
CA PRO A 278 -6.78 40.61 -3.41
C PRO A 278 -5.46 41.14 -4.01
N ASP A 279 -4.46 41.39 -3.19
CA ASP A 279 -3.12 41.83 -3.61
C ASP A 279 -2.08 40.70 -3.60
N LYS A 280 -2.47 39.44 -3.27
CA LYS A 280 -1.62 38.30 -3.04
C LYS A 280 -1.79 37.19 -4.10
N THR A 281 -0.81 36.32 -4.19
CA THR A 281 -0.82 35.14 -5.05
C THR A 281 -1.09 33.87 -4.22
N LEU A 282 -2.10 33.11 -4.63
CA LEU A 282 -2.41 31.79 -4.05
C LEU A 282 -1.84 30.67 -4.92
N LEU A 283 -1.09 29.76 -4.33
CA LEU A 283 -0.71 28.48 -4.94
C LEU A 283 -1.68 27.39 -4.51
N ILE A 284 -2.37 26.78 -5.46
CA ILE A 284 -3.21 25.60 -5.23
C ILE A 284 -2.45 24.37 -5.70
N HIS A 285 -2.15 23.47 -4.76
CA HIS A 285 -1.45 22.21 -5.01
C HIS A 285 -2.34 21.00 -4.74
N PHE A 286 -1.84 19.79 -4.96
CA PHE A 286 -2.61 18.56 -4.77
C PHE A 286 -1.76 17.47 -4.10
N ASP A 287 -2.43 16.45 -3.50
CA ASP A 287 -1.82 15.24 -2.95
C ASP A 287 -2.68 13.98 -3.16
N GLY A 288 -3.79 14.11 -3.85
CA GLY A 288 -4.68 13.03 -4.29
C GLY A 288 -4.44 12.63 -5.74
N GLY A 289 -5.34 11.85 -6.32
CA GLY A 289 -5.30 11.44 -7.72
C GLY A 289 -5.94 12.47 -8.68
N HIS A 290 -5.98 12.13 -9.98
CA HIS A 290 -6.68 12.92 -11.01
C HIS A 290 -8.15 13.17 -10.63
N GLY A 291 -8.83 12.14 -10.10
CA GLY A 291 -10.22 12.25 -9.67
C GLY A 291 -10.44 13.29 -8.57
N ASP A 292 -9.49 13.42 -7.65
CA ASP A 292 -9.56 14.46 -6.61
C ASP A 292 -9.45 15.87 -7.20
N GLN A 293 -8.56 16.08 -8.16
CA GLN A 293 -8.47 17.38 -8.85
C GLN A 293 -9.75 17.69 -9.63
N LEU A 294 -10.28 16.72 -10.37
CA LEU A 294 -11.52 16.86 -11.12
C LEU A 294 -12.72 17.13 -10.20
N MET A 295 -12.78 16.47 -9.05
CA MET A 295 -13.86 16.64 -8.08
C MET A 295 -13.81 18.00 -7.40
N PHE A 296 -12.64 18.40 -6.92
CA PHE A 296 -12.50 19.59 -6.06
C PHE A 296 -12.26 20.90 -6.85
N CYS A 297 -11.97 20.84 -8.16
CA CYS A 297 -11.87 22.07 -8.97
C CYS A 297 -13.19 22.86 -9.04
N ARG A 298 -14.34 22.25 -8.70
CA ARG A 298 -15.64 22.95 -8.57
C ARG A 298 -15.60 24.14 -7.62
N TYR A 299 -14.70 24.12 -6.65
CA TYR A 299 -14.55 25.19 -5.66
C TYR A 299 -13.73 26.38 -6.16
N LEU A 300 -13.00 26.27 -7.28
CA LEU A 300 -12.21 27.35 -7.86
C LEU A 300 -13.07 28.56 -8.20
N ARG A 301 -14.32 28.35 -8.59
CA ARG A 301 -15.29 29.43 -8.90
C ARG A 301 -15.55 30.38 -7.72
N TYR A 302 -15.44 29.88 -6.49
CA TYR A 302 -15.65 30.67 -5.28
C TYR A 302 -14.47 31.58 -4.93
N LEU A 303 -13.33 31.42 -5.64
CA LEU A 303 -12.12 32.20 -5.43
C LEU A 303 -12.00 33.40 -6.37
N GLU A 304 -12.98 33.63 -7.23
CA GLU A 304 -12.99 34.78 -8.14
C GLU A 304 -12.89 36.10 -7.35
N GLY A 305 -11.90 36.94 -7.71
CA GLY A 305 -11.64 38.20 -7.03
C GLY A 305 -11.09 38.10 -5.60
N TRP A 306 -10.71 36.89 -5.14
CA TRP A 306 -10.12 36.72 -3.81
C TRP A 306 -8.62 36.95 -3.77
N PHE A 307 -7.96 36.79 -4.92
CA PHE A 307 -6.50 36.88 -5.06
C PHE A 307 -6.16 37.71 -6.32
N LYS A 308 -4.95 38.28 -6.33
CA LYS A 308 -4.37 38.92 -7.51
C LYS A 308 -4.09 37.89 -8.61
N GLU A 309 -3.59 36.74 -8.21
CA GLU A 309 -3.22 35.62 -9.08
C GLU A 309 -3.49 34.30 -8.36
N ILE A 310 -3.98 33.32 -9.10
CA ILE A 310 -4.07 31.93 -8.62
C ILE A 310 -3.24 31.05 -9.55
N LYS A 311 -2.23 30.39 -8.97
CA LYS A 311 -1.41 29.37 -9.61
C LYS A 311 -1.96 27.99 -9.24
N LEU A 312 -2.33 27.20 -10.23
CA LEU A 312 -2.93 25.89 -10.04
C LEU A 312 -2.01 24.79 -10.58
N LEU A 313 -1.46 23.98 -9.68
CA LEU A 313 -0.69 22.80 -10.07
C LEU A 313 -1.64 21.66 -10.43
N VAL A 314 -1.37 21.00 -11.58
CA VAL A 314 -2.19 19.90 -12.07
C VAL A 314 -1.32 18.73 -12.55
N TYR A 315 -1.91 17.53 -12.60
CA TYR A 315 -1.28 16.41 -13.28
C TYR A 315 -1.13 16.65 -14.79
N PRO A 316 -0.07 16.13 -15.44
CA PRO A 316 0.15 16.33 -16.87
C PRO A 316 -1.06 16.02 -17.75
N GLY A 317 -1.76 14.90 -17.46
CA GLY A 317 -2.95 14.50 -18.21
C GLY A 317 -4.16 15.46 -18.11
N LEU A 318 -4.19 16.34 -17.10
CA LEU A 318 -5.26 17.32 -16.89
C LEU A 318 -4.92 18.72 -17.42
N LEU A 319 -3.67 18.96 -17.85
CA LEU A 319 -3.16 20.30 -18.15
C LEU A 319 -4.02 21.04 -19.18
N ASP A 320 -4.29 20.41 -20.31
CA ASP A 320 -5.02 21.04 -21.42
C ASP A 320 -6.49 21.27 -21.06
N LEU A 321 -7.12 20.31 -20.42
CA LEU A 321 -8.52 20.43 -19.95
C LEU A 321 -8.66 21.57 -18.94
N PHE A 322 -7.72 21.71 -18.02
CA PHE A 322 -7.79 22.77 -17.00
C PHE A 322 -7.43 24.14 -17.57
N LYS A 323 -6.47 24.26 -18.49
CA LYS A 323 -6.21 25.50 -19.20
C LYS A 323 -7.43 25.98 -20.01
N PHE A 324 -8.12 25.04 -20.64
CA PHE A 324 -9.34 25.35 -21.39
C PHE A 324 -10.47 25.86 -20.49
N ASN A 325 -10.65 25.21 -19.30
CA ASN A 325 -11.76 25.53 -18.40
C ASN A 325 -11.48 26.70 -17.44
N PHE A 326 -10.20 27.02 -17.19
CA PHE A 326 -9.78 28.06 -16.25
C PHE A 326 -8.76 29.00 -16.90
N PRO A 327 -9.15 29.76 -17.97
CA PRO A 327 -8.22 30.62 -18.71
C PRO A 327 -7.65 31.78 -17.87
N ASP A 328 -8.35 32.18 -16.80
CA ASP A 328 -7.93 33.24 -15.90
C ASP A 328 -6.96 32.78 -14.81
N LEU A 329 -6.68 31.47 -14.72
CA LEU A 329 -5.73 30.90 -13.77
C LEU A 329 -4.39 30.58 -14.45
N THR A 330 -3.31 30.69 -13.70
CA THR A 330 -1.99 30.17 -14.12
C THR A 330 -1.89 28.68 -13.88
N VAL A 331 -2.36 27.86 -14.84
CA VAL A 331 -2.35 26.39 -14.75
C VAL A 331 -0.97 25.85 -15.12
N MET A 332 -0.33 25.09 -14.23
CA MET A 332 1.07 24.68 -14.30
C MET A 332 1.27 23.21 -13.91
N LEU A 333 2.42 22.66 -14.34
CA LEU A 333 2.91 21.37 -13.88
C LEU A 333 3.78 21.52 -12.62
N PRO A 334 3.84 20.52 -11.73
CA PRO A 334 4.65 20.58 -10.50
C PRO A 334 6.16 20.77 -10.73
N GLU A 335 6.67 20.36 -11.90
CA GLU A 335 8.09 20.48 -12.28
C GLU A 335 8.47 21.90 -12.72
N GLN A 336 7.50 22.77 -12.98
CA GLN A 336 7.72 24.15 -13.37
C GLN A 336 8.00 25.00 -12.14
N ASP A 337 8.72 26.12 -12.32
CA ASP A 337 8.90 27.10 -11.24
C ASP A 337 7.60 27.84 -10.96
N PHE A 338 6.97 27.53 -9.85
CA PHE A 338 5.73 28.14 -9.37
C PHE A 338 5.95 29.27 -8.36
N THR A 339 7.19 29.61 -8.06
CA THR A 339 7.52 30.75 -7.18
C THR A 339 7.53 32.08 -7.96
N PRO A 340 7.29 33.26 -7.30
CA PRO A 340 6.85 33.36 -5.91
C PRO A 340 5.34 33.13 -5.74
N TYR A 341 4.94 32.82 -4.50
CA TYR A 341 3.55 32.83 -4.05
C TYR A 341 3.49 33.27 -2.58
N ASP A 342 2.34 33.83 -2.16
CA ASP A 342 2.14 34.32 -0.78
C ASP A 342 1.50 33.27 0.11
N TYR A 343 0.51 32.54 -0.39
CA TYR A 343 -0.23 31.51 0.33
C TYR A 343 -0.29 30.20 -0.47
N SER A 344 -0.48 29.10 0.22
CA SER A 344 -0.71 27.80 -0.41
C SER A 344 -1.88 27.05 0.21
N VAL A 345 -2.57 26.24 -0.62
CA VAL A 345 -3.66 25.36 -0.17
C VAL A 345 -3.71 24.09 -1.03
N ASN A 346 -4.05 22.96 -0.41
CA ASN A 346 -4.36 21.77 -1.17
C ASN A 346 -5.77 21.87 -1.78
N ILE A 347 -5.93 21.50 -3.05
CA ILE A 347 -7.23 21.61 -3.75
C ILE A 347 -8.36 20.89 -2.99
N MET A 348 -8.07 19.75 -2.34
CA MET A 348 -9.05 19.00 -1.54
C MET A 348 -9.44 19.71 -0.24
N GLU A 349 -8.71 20.76 0.16
CA GLU A 349 -8.99 21.54 1.36
C GLU A 349 -9.79 22.82 1.07
N LEU A 350 -10.02 23.16 -0.20
CA LEU A 350 -10.79 24.35 -0.58
C LEU A 350 -12.16 24.38 0.09
N HIS A 351 -12.86 23.24 0.12
CA HIS A 351 -14.14 23.09 0.80
C HIS A 351 -14.07 23.57 2.26
N TYR A 352 -13.08 23.04 3.00
CA TYR A 352 -12.86 23.37 4.42
C TYR A 352 -12.42 24.83 4.63
N ASN A 353 -11.49 25.33 3.82
CA ASN A 353 -10.97 26.68 3.92
C ASN A 353 -12.03 27.75 3.54
N LEU A 354 -12.99 27.39 2.69
CA LEU A 354 -14.15 28.23 2.36
C LEU A 354 -15.24 28.19 3.45
N GLY A 355 -15.04 27.41 4.53
CA GLY A 355 -16.02 27.28 5.63
C GLY A 355 -17.30 26.55 5.21
N MET A 356 -17.24 25.70 4.19
CA MET A 356 -18.37 24.92 3.70
C MET A 356 -18.48 23.60 4.48
N ASP A 357 -19.70 23.13 4.67
CA ASP A 357 -20.03 21.82 5.25
C ASP A 357 -20.81 20.96 4.24
N PHE A 358 -21.36 19.84 4.69
CA PHE A 358 -22.03 18.89 3.81
C PHE A 358 -23.21 19.50 3.05
N GLU A 359 -24.01 20.37 3.68
CA GLU A 359 -25.18 21.01 3.07
C GLU A 359 -24.77 22.05 2.01
N HIS A 360 -23.53 22.50 2.03
CA HIS A 360 -22.99 23.50 1.08
C HIS A 360 -22.21 22.87 -0.07
N ILE A 361 -22.29 21.54 -0.29
CA ILE A 361 -21.71 20.90 -1.47
C ILE A 361 -22.40 21.46 -2.72
N PRO A 362 -21.65 22.12 -3.63
CA PRO A 362 -22.26 22.66 -4.84
C PRO A 362 -22.60 21.53 -5.83
N ALA A 363 -23.90 21.24 -5.93
CA ALA A 363 -24.46 20.23 -6.82
C ALA A 363 -24.69 20.80 -8.22
N PHE A 364 -23.61 21.16 -8.93
CA PHE A 364 -23.71 21.63 -10.32
C PHE A 364 -24.11 20.47 -11.24
N GLU A 365 -24.96 20.77 -12.25
CA GLU A 365 -25.22 19.81 -13.33
C GLU A 365 -23.93 19.53 -14.12
N SER A 366 -23.16 20.58 -14.42
CA SER A 366 -21.79 20.51 -14.93
C SER A 366 -20.96 21.68 -14.43
N TYR A 367 -19.65 21.52 -14.34
CA TYR A 367 -18.71 22.59 -13.98
C TYR A 367 -17.40 22.57 -14.77
N LEU A 368 -17.22 21.58 -15.64
CA LEU A 368 -16.22 21.53 -16.70
C LEU A 368 -16.91 21.36 -18.06
N CYS A 369 -16.21 21.79 -19.12
CA CYS A 369 -16.62 21.64 -20.51
C CYS A 369 -15.53 20.83 -21.25
N ALA A 370 -15.92 20.02 -22.22
CA ALA A 370 -15.01 19.43 -23.18
C ALA A 370 -14.77 20.40 -24.36
N PRO A 371 -13.56 20.44 -24.94
CA PRO A 371 -13.32 21.20 -26.16
C PRO A 371 -14.20 20.69 -27.33
N GLU A 372 -14.90 21.60 -28.02
CA GLU A 372 -15.85 21.26 -29.10
C GLU A 372 -15.18 20.45 -30.22
N GLU A 373 -13.94 20.78 -30.56
CA GLU A 373 -13.17 20.04 -31.56
C GLU A 373 -12.99 18.53 -31.19
N ARG A 374 -12.89 18.22 -29.88
CA ARG A 374 -12.77 16.85 -29.40
C ARG A 374 -14.11 16.15 -29.40
N ILE A 375 -15.20 16.84 -29.06
CA ILE A 375 -16.55 16.30 -29.15
C ILE A 375 -16.85 15.88 -30.59
N SER A 376 -16.63 16.79 -31.53
CA SER A 376 -16.85 16.58 -32.98
C SER A 376 -15.97 15.43 -33.52
N PHE A 377 -14.67 15.40 -33.16
CA PHE A 377 -13.75 14.35 -33.57
C PHE A 377 -14.25 12.96 -33.22
N PHE A 378 -14.67 12.75 -31.96
CA PHE A 378 -15.19 11.45 -31.53
C PHE A 378 -16.54 11.13 -32.17
N LYS A 379 -17.43 12.14 -32.29
CA LYS A 379 -18.74 11.98 -32.94
C LYS A 379 -18.60 11.44 -34.35
N ASP A 380 -17.79 12.09 -35.18
CA ASP A 380 -17.66 11.77 -36.59
C ASP A 380 -16.98 10.40 -36.83
N ARG A 381 -16.14 9.95 -35.88
CA ARG A 381 -15.34 8.76 -36.07
C ARG A 381 -15.93 7.51 -35.44
N TYR A 382 -16.67 7.64 -34.32
CA TYR A 382 -17.07 6.49 -33.51
C TYR A 382 -18.56 6.45 -33.18
N PHE A 383 -19.26 7.57 -33.19
CA PHE A 383 -20.62 7.67 -32.66
C PHE A 383 -21.69 7.93 -33.72
N ASP A 384 -21.44 7.48 -34.96
CA ASP A 384 -22.43 7.54 -36.07
C ASP A 384 -23.39 6.33 -35.98
N THR A 385 -24.26 6.39 -34.99
CA THR A 385 -25.27 5.34 -34.72
C THR A 385 -26.53 5.94 -34.09
N ASP A 386 -27.68 5.36 -34.42
CA ASP A 386 -28.97 5.68 -33.78
C ASP A 386 -29.21 4.89 -32.50
N ARG A 387 -28.31 3.93 -32.16
CA ARG A 387 -28.39 3.16 -30.94
C ARG A 387 -28.02 4.00 -29.72
N ARG A 388 -28.51 3.60 -28.55
CA ARG A 388 -28.12 4.18 -27.28
C ARG A 388 -26.64 3.88 -27.00
N LYS A 389 -25.86 4.90 -26.75
CA LYS A 389 -24.39 4.86 -26.61
C LYS A 389 -24.00 4.76 -25.13
N ILE A 390 -23.47 3.61 -24.74
CA ILE A 390 -23.06 3.37 -23.34
C ILE A 390 -21.55 3.15 -23.25
N GLY A 391 -20.90 4.05 -22.51
CA GLY A 391 -19.48 3.91 -22.18
C GLY A 391 -19.26 2.94 -21.02
N LEU A 392 -18.16 2.21 -21.08
CA LEU A 392 -17.73 1.25 -20.06
C LEU A 392 -16.33 1.55 -19.55
N PHE A 393 -16.15 1.53 -18.22
CA PHE A 393 -14.84 1.54 -17.58
C PHE A 393 -14.91 0.67 -16.31
N TRP A 394 -14.15 -0.43 -16.27
CA TRP A 394 -14.39 -1.53 -15.30
C TRP A 394 -13.22 -1.87 -14.38
N GLN A 395 -11.98 -1.49 -14.69
CA GLN A 395 -10.84 -1.93 -13.89
C GLN A 395 -9.88 -0.79 -13.49
N GLY A 396 -9.36 -0.01 -14.45
CA GLY A 396 -8.33 0.98 -14.18
C GLY A 396 -7.01 0.34 -13.70
N ASN A 397 -6.22 1.09 -12.93
CA ASN A 397 -4.93 0.60 -12.42
C ASN A 397 -5.13 -0.44 -11.31
N PRO A 398 -4.82 -1.74 -11.55
CA PRO A 398 -5.07 -2.82 -10.59
C PRO A 398 -4.22 -2.71 -9.31
N LYS A 399 -3.11 -1.99 -9.33
CA LYS A 399 -2.28 -1.76 -8.14
C LYS A 399 -2.95 -0.79 -7.15
N VAL A 400 -3.80 0.11 -7.65
CA VAL A 400 -4.48 1.14 -6.85
C VAL A 400 -5.92 0.74 -6.54
N PHE A 401 -6.61 0.10 -7.50
CA PHE A 401 -8.06 -0.12 -7.47
C PHE A 401 -8.49 -1.58 -7.34
N LYS A 402 -7.63 -2.46 -6.80
CA LYS A 402 -7.87 -3.91 -6.73
C LYS A 402 -9.26 -4.29 -6.19
N ASN A 403 -9.77 -3.59 -5.17
CA ASN A 403 -11.07 -3.89 -4.55
C ASN A 403 -12.25 -3.17 -5.23
N ARG A 404 -12.00 -2.28 -6.20
CA ARG A 404 -13.03 -1.53 -6.94
C ARG A 404 -13.26 -2.11 -8.33
N ALA A 405 -12.27 -2.83 -8.87
CA ALA A 405 -12.35 -3.43 -10.20
C ALA A 405 -13.42 -4.52 -10.27
N ILE A 406 -14.09 -4.58 -11.42
CA ILE A 406 -15.00 -5.66 -11.79
C ILE A 406 -14.50 -6.30 -13.09
N PRO A 407 -14.31 -7.63 -13.18
CA PRO A 407 -13.97 -8.27 -14.45
C PRO A 407 -15.03 -8.01 -15.51
N LEU A 408 -14.65 -7.66 -16.74
CA LEU A 408 -15.58 -7.36 -17.84
C LEU A 408 -16.58 -8.51 -18.07
N LYS A 409 -16.14 -9.75 -17.91
CA LYS A 409 -16.99 -10.97 -17.97
C LYS A 409 -18.22 -10.89 -17.06
N LYS A 410 -18.14 -10.22 -15.94
CA LYS A 410 -19.30 -10.05 -15.04
C LYS A 410 -20.33 -9.05 -15.59
N LEU A 411 -19.93 -8.16 -16.50
CA LEU A 411 -20.84 -7.24 -17.20
C LEU A 411 -21.51 -7.85 -18.44
N GLU A 412 -21.16 -9.09 -18.81
CA GLU A 412 -21.70 -9.79 -20.00
C GLU A 412 -23.25 -9.78 -20.09
N PRO A 413 -24.01 -9.92 -18.99
CA PRO A 413 -25.47 -9.83 -19.05
C PRO A 413 -25.99 -8.55 -19.72
N LEU A 414 -25.27 -7.42 -19.58
CA LEU A 414 -25.67 -6.13 -20.16
C LEU A 414 -25.54 -6.10 -21.68
N PHE A 415 -24.75 -6.99 -22.29
CA PHE A 415 -24.45 -6.97 -23.72
C PHE A 415 -25.53 -7.66 -24.58
N GLY A 416 -26.62 -8.10 -23.95
CA GLY A 416 -27.79 -8.68 -24.62
C GLY A 416 -28.77 -7.66 -25.21
N HIS A 417 -28.63 -6.36 -24.92
CA HIS A 417 -29.51 -5.30 -25.43
C HIS A 417 -29.14 -4.92 -26.88
N ASP A 418 -29.97 -5.23 -27.84
CA ASP A 418 -29.70 -4.98 -29.28
C ASP A 418 -29.79 -3.49 -29.67
N ASP A 419 -30.48 -2.68 -28.91
CA ASP A 419 -30.64 -1.24 -29.10
C ASP A 419 -29.48 -0.42 -28.49
N ILE A 420 -28.51 -1.09 -27.83
CA ILE A 420 -27.37 -0.47 -27.19
C ILE A 420 -26.08 -0.73 -27.98
N GLU A 421 -25.22 0.27 -28.05
CA GLU A 421 -23.85 0.14 -28.51
C GLU A 421 -22.90 0.49 -27.39
N PHE A 422 -21.96 -0.44 -27.11
CA PHE A 422 -21.03 -0.29 -25.99
C PHE A 422 -19.65 0.20 -26.44
N TYR A 423 -19.08 1.12 -25.66
CA TYR A 423 -17.79 1.78 -25.95
C TYR A 423 -16.86 1.61 -24.77
N SER A 424 -15.66 1.05 -25.00
CA SER A 424 -14.62 0.90 -23.99
C SER A 424 -13.81 2.19 -23.85
N LEU A 425 -13.76 2.72 -22.61
CA LEU A 425 -12.82 3.78 -22.20
C LEU A 425 -11.65 3.20 -21.39
N GLU A 426 -11.53 1.86 -21.29
CA GLU A 426 -10.49 1.18 -20.52
C GLU A 426 -9.11 1.35 -21.17
N LYS A 427 -8.05 1.29 -20.35
CA LYS A 427 -6.66 1.48 -20.78
C LYS A 427 -5.73 0.45 -20.14
N GLY A 428 -4.64 0.15 -20.84
CA GLY A 428 -3.60 -0.75 -20.34
C GLY A 428 -4.00 -2.23 -20.39
N ASP A 429 -3.42 -3.05 -19.51
CA ASP A 429 -3.54 -4.52 -19.58
C ASP A 429 -4.96 -5.05 -19.46
N SER A 430 -5.84 -4.32 -18.77
CA SER A 430 -7.26 -4.70 -18.61
C SER A 430 -8.06 -4.63 -19.92
N LEU A 431 -7.57 -3.89 -20.90
CA LEU A 431 -8.18 -3.76 -22.20
C LEU A 431 -8.24 -5.10 -22.95
N ASN A 432 -7.31 -6.02 -22.70
CA ASN A 432 -7.30 -7.36 -23.33
C ASN A 432 -8.61 -8.15 -23.10
N GLN A 433 -9.37 -7.79 -22.05
CA GLN A 433 -10.65 -8.43 -21.76
C GLN A 433 -11.73 -8.19 -22.86
N ILE A 434 -11.59 -7.14 -23.69
CA ILE A 434 -12.55 -6.89 -24.78
C ILE A 434 -12.41 -7.86 -25.95
N GLU A 435 -11.31 -8.62 -26.05
CA GLU A 435 -11.10 -9.62 -27.09
C GLU A 435 -12.21 -10.68 -27.07
N ASP A 436 -12.75 -10.99 -25.90
CA ASP A 436 -13.89 -11.89 -25.72
C ASP A 436 -15.24 -11.24 -26.12
N PHE A 437 -15.28 -9.92 -26.34
CA PHE A 437 -16.50 -9.14 -26.59
C PHE A 437 -16.33 -8.21 -27.82
N PRO A 438 -16.23 -8.75 -29.03
CA PRO A 438 -15.86 -7.99 -30.24
C PRO A 438 -16.89 -6.94 -30.68
N LYS A 439 -18.08 -6.91 -30.07
CA LYS A 439 -19.10 -5.86 -30.32
C LYS A 439 -18.79 -4.56 -29.54
N ILE A 440 -17.88 -4.56 -28.57
CA ILE A 440 -17.50 -3.36 -27.82
C ILE A 440 -16.53 -2.54 -28.65
N VAL A 441 -16.89 -1.30 -28.93
CA VAL A 441 -16.02 -0.36 -29.67
C VAL A 441 -14.88 0.13 -28.77
N ASN A 442 -13.65 -0.08 -29.19
CA ASN A 442 -12.45 0.35 -28.46
C ASN A 442 -12.10 1.81 -28.78
N LEU A 443 -12.17 2.69 -27.79
CA LEU A 443 -11.77 4.09 -27.92
C LEU A 443 -10.33 4.38 -27.47
N GLU A 444 -9.63 3.41 -26.83
CA GLU A 444 -8.31 3.59 -26.21
C GLU A 444 -7.27 4.25 -27.12
N PRO A 445 -7.16 3.91 -28.43
CA PRO A 445 -6.13 4.51 -29.28
C PRO A 445 -6.18 6.04 -29.39
N GLU A 446 -7.35 6.63 -29.16
CA GLU A 446 -7.59 8.08 -29.26
C GLU A 446 -7.63 8.80 -27.91
N LEU A 447 -7.60 8.05 -26.79
CA LEU A 447 -7.70 8.61 -25.44
C LEU A 447 -6.32 8.98 -24.89
N ASN A 448 -5.67 10.01 -25.41
CA ASN A 448 -4.31 10.41 -25.02
C ASN A 448 -4.26 11.40 -23.85
N SER A 449 -5.36 12.10 -23.60
CA SER A 449 -5.51 13.10 -22.53
C SER A 449 -6.90 13.07 -21.90
N PHE A 450 -7.08 13.78 -20.80
CA PHE A 450 -8.42 13.96 -20.23
C PHE A 450 -9.32 14.86 -21.11
N SER A 451 -8.75 15.70 -22.00
CA SER A 451 -9.52 16.42 -23.01
C SER A 451 -10.12 15.48 -24.05
N ASP A 452 -9.36 14.45 -24.48
CA ASP A 452 -9.87 13.42 -25.39
C ASP A 452 -10.97 12.59 -24.70
N THR A 453 -10.73 12.15 -23.47
CA THR A 453 -11.71 11.42 -22.69
C THR A 453 -12.97 12.24 -22.47
N ALA A 454 -12.85 13.55 -22.24
CA ALA A 454 -14.00 14.46 -22.12
C ALA A 454 -14.80 14.54 -23.43
N GLY A 455 -14.11 14.66 -24.57
CA GLY A 455 -14.75 14.66 -25.89
C GLY A 455 -15.51 13.35 -26.17
N ALA A 456 -14.94 12.20 -25.83
CA ALA A 456 -15.61 10.91 -25.96
C ALA A 456 -16.85 10.83 -25.04
N LEU A 457 -16.72 11.20 -23.78
CA LEU A 457 -17.80 11.16 -22.77
C LEU A 457 -19.02 12.00 -23.17
N MET A 458 -18.80 13.16 -23.81
CA MET A 458 -19.89 14.04 -24.24
C MET A 458 -20.76 13.48 -25.37
N ASN A 459 -20.32 12.39 -26.02
CA ASN A 459 -21.09 11.70 -27.03
C ASN A 459 -21.87 10.49 -26.48
N LEU A 460 -21.74 10.18 -25.20
CA LEU A 460 -22.41 9.04 -24.55
C LEU A 460 -23.77 9.44 -23.97
N ASP A 461 -24.73 8.55 -24.06
CA ASP A 461 -26.02 8.66 -23.37
C ASP A 461 -25.93 8.23 -21.90
N LEU A 462 -24.98 7.35 -21.59
CA LEU A 462 -24.73 6.81 -20.25
C LEU A 462 -23.30 6.34 -20.13
N LEU A 463 -22.68 6.55 -18.96
CA LEU A 463 -21.43 5.91 -18.55
C LEU A 463 -21.73 4.89 -17.46
N ILE A 464 -21.24 3.64 -17.60
CA ILE A 464 -21.20 2.62 -16.54
C ILE A 464 -19.74 2.48 -16.11
N THR A 465 -19.42 2.82 -14.87
CA THR A 465 -18.03 2.91 -14.41
C THR A 465 -17.88 2.58 -12.94
N ILE A 466 -16.64 2.28 -12.54
CA ILE A 466 -16.21 2.18 -11.14
C ILE A 466 -15.67 3.52 -10.63
N ASP A 467 -15.42 3.62 -9.31
CA ASP A 467 -14.87 4.81 -8.65
C ASP A 467 -13.43 5.09 -9.08
N THR A 468 -13.28 5.93 -10.10
CA THR A 468 -12.00 6.34 -10.72
C THR A 468 -12.05 7.78 -11.22
N GLY A 469 -10.92 8.28 -11.77
CA GLY A 469 -10.84 9.61 -12.38
C GLY A 469 -11.88 9.85 -13.49
N ILE A 470 -12.22 8.83 -14.26
CA ILE A 470 -13.23 8.92 -15.32
C ILE A 470 -14.63 9.21 -14.76
N ALA A 471 -14.99 8.56 -13.63
CA ALA A 471 -16.24 8.87 -12.94
C ALA A 471 -16.33 10.36 -12.56
N HIS A 472 -15.26 10.89 -11.97
CA HIS A 472 -15.21 12.30 -11.57
C HIS A 472 -15.22 13.25 -12.78
N LEU A 473 -14.60 12.87 -13.90
CA LEU A 473 -14.67 13.63 -15.14
C LEU A 473 -16.10 13.64 -15.70
N ALA A 474 -16.74 12.48 -15.79
CA ALA A 474 -18.13 12.36 -16.24
C ALA A 474 -19.07 13.23 -15.39
N GLY A 475 -18.90 13.18 -14.06
CA GLY A 475 -19.67 14.03 -13.15
C GLY A 475 -19.41 15.53 -13.32
N ALA A 476 -18.16 15.92 -13.59
CA ALA A 476 -17.80 17.30 -13.86
C ALA A 476 -18.38 17.83 -15.17
N LEU A 477 -18.54 16.97 -16.18
CA LEU A 477 -19.13 17.29 -17.49
C LEU A 477 -20.66 17.17 -17.51
N GLY A 478 -21.28 16.60 -16.48
CA GLY A 478 -22.74 16.41 -16.42
C GLY A 478 -23.24 15.16 -17.13
N VAL A 479 -22.36 14.21 -17.45
CA VAL A 479 -22.73 12.95 -18.14
C VAL A 479 -23.49 12.03 -17.17
N LYS A 480 -24.62 11.50 -17.62
CA LYS A 480 -25.38 10.50 -16.87
C LYS A 480 -24.51 9.29 -16.56
N THR A 481 -24.42 8.89 -15.30
CA THR A 481 -23.48 7.85 -14.88
C THR A 481 -24.11 6.88 -13.90
N TYR A 482 -23.91 5.57 -14.16
CA TYR A 482 -24.12 4.49 -13.22
C TYR A 482 -22.76 4.13 -12.60
N LEU A 483 -22.62 4.43 -11.31
CA LEU A 483 -21.38 4.21 -10.59
C LEU A 483 -21.44 2.93 -9.77
N LEU A 484 -20.58 1.96 -10.11
CA LEU A 484 -20.45 0.70 -9.41
C LEU A 484 -19.52 0.86 -8.23
N LEU A 485 -20.00 0.52 -7.04
CA LEU A 485 -19.28 0.70 -5.80
C LEU A 485 -19.15 -0.62 -5.03
N PRO A 486 -17.96 -0.93 -4.48
CA PRO A 486 -17.80 -2.06 -3.57
C PRO A 486 -18.59 -1.82 -2.26
N TYR A 487 -18.80 -2.87 -1.48
CA TYR A 487 -19.48 -2.80 -0.18
C TYR A 487 -18.86 -1.70 0.71
N SER A 488 -17.54 -1.70 0.88
CA SER A 488 -16.82 -0.66 1.60
C SER A 488 -16.28 0.38 0.62
N SER A 489 -17.11 1.36 0.27
CA SER A 489 -16.74 2.46 -0.61
C SER A 489 -16.08 3.61 0.15
N GLU A 490 -15.43 4.52 -0.61
CA GLU A 490 -14.84 5.74 -0.06
C GLU A 490 -15.91 6.65 0.58
N TRP A 491 -15.51 7.44 1.57
CA TRP A 491 -16.38 8.37 2.30
C TRP A 491 -17.20 9.30 1.39
N ARG A 492 -16.71 9.61 0.18
CA ARG A 492 -17.36 10.51 -0.79
C ARG A 492 -18.72 9.99 -1.24
N TRP A 493 -18.91 8.67 -1.27
CA TRP A 493 -20.10 8.06 -1.87
C TRP A 493 -21.20 7.74 -0.87
N PHE A 494 -20.99 7.99 0.42
CA PHE A 494 -21.92 7.75 1.54
C PHE A 494 -22.68 6.42 1.45
N SER A 495 -22.75 5.69 2.51
CA SER A 495 -23.32 4.32 2.50
C SER A 495 -24.86 4.28 2.45
N ASP A 496 -25.51 5.38 2.77
CA ASP A 496 -26.95 5.49 3.04
C ASP A 496 -27.79 6.00 1.87
N THR A 497 -27.26 6.08 0.67
CA THR A 497 -27.97 6.68 -0.47
C THR A 497 -27.55 6.07 -1.82
N GLU A 498 -28.52 6.00 -2.75
CA GLU A 498 -28.26 5.69 -4.18
C GLU A 498 -27.97 6.93 -5.01
N LYS A 499 -28.06 8.11 -4.44
CA LYS A 499 -27.70 9.41 -5.01
C LYS A 499 -26.49 9.97 -4.30
N THR A 500 -25.78 10.86 -4.99
CA THR A 500 -24.64 11.54 -4.40
C THR A 500 -24.87 13.05 -4.46
N PRO A 501 -24.51 13.81 -3.39
CA PRO A 501 -24.61 15.27 -3.42
C PRO A 501 -23.57 15.91 -4.36
N TRP A 502 -22.56 15.14 -4.77
CA TRP A 502 -21.50 15.64 -5.64
C TRP A 502 -21.93 15.76 -7.11
N TYR A 503 -22.77 14.82 -7.59
CA TYR A 503 -23.12 14.71 -9.01
C TYR A 503 -24.60 14.37 -9.17
N PRO A 504 -25.45 15.34 -9.54
CA PRO A 504 -26.90 15.12 -9.67
C PRO A 504 -27.28 14.00 -10.66
N ASN A 505 -26.45 13.83 -11.70
CA ASN A 505 -26.69 12.88 -12.80
C ASN A 505 -26.18 11.46 -12.50
N PHE A 506 -25.72 11.19 -11.25
CA PHE A 506 -25.25 9.86 -10.86
C PHE A 506 -26.34 9.02 -10.21
N THR A 507 -26.29 7.70 -10.52
CA THR A 507 -26.96 6.66 -9.73
C THR A 507 -25.90 5.71 -9.21
N LEU A 508 -25.91 5.45 -7.89
CA LEU A 508 -24.93 4.61 -7.23
C LEU A 508 -25.46 3.19 -7.11
N PHE A 509 -24.71 2.23 -7.68
CA PHE A 509 -24.98 0.80 -7.57
C PHE A 509 -23.94 0.18 -6.63
N LYS A 510 -24.31 -0.01 -5.38
CA LYS A 510 -23.43 -0.52 -4.32
C LYS A 510 -23.65 -2.01 -4.11
N GLN A 511 -22.56 -2.72 -3.82
CA GLN A 511 -22.66 -4.10 -3.33
C GLN A 511 -23.38 -4.14 -1.98
N GLU A 512 -24.32 -5.05 -1.83
CA GLU A 512 -24.97 -5.35 -0.53
C GLU A 512 -24.15 -6.33 0.31
N LYS A 513 -23.32 -7.15 -0.37
CA LYS A 513 -22.35 -8.06 0.24
C LYS A 513 -21.01 -7.91 -0.45
N GLU A 514 -19.92 -7.98 0.30
CA GLU A 514 -18.57 -7.85 -0.25
C GLU A 514 -18.31 -8.88 -1.36
N GLY A 515 -17.86 -8.39 -2.53
CA GLY A 515 -17.54 -9.21 -3.69
C GLY A 515 -18.74 -9.60 -4.57
N ASP A 516 -19.98 -9.31 -4.17
CA ASP A 516 -21.18 -9.64 -4.94
C ASP A 516 -21.46 -8.59 -6.03
N TRP A 517 -20.78 -8.73 -7.16
CA TRP A 517 -21.01 -7.91 -8.35
C TRP A 517 -22.21 -8.40 -9.19
N GLU A 518 -22.64 -9.67 -9.06
CA GLU A 518 -23.72 -10.24 -9.87
C GLU A 518 -25.06 -9.59 -9.53
N GLU A 519 -25.31 -9.32 -8.27
CA GLU A 519 -26.49 -8.60 -7.81
C GLU A 519 -26.49 -7.16 -8.33
N VAL A 520 -25.33 -6.47 -8.27
CA VAL A 520 -25.16 -5.12 -8.80
C VAL A 520 -25.46 -5.08 -10.31
N VAL A 521 -24.91 -6.01 -11.08
CA VAL A 521 -25.13 -6.09 -12.54
C VAL A 521 -26.60 -6.33 -12.87
N LYS A 522 -27.31 -7.20 -12.15
CA LYS A 522 -28.74 -7.41 -12.32
C LYS A 522 -29.58 -6.15 -12.12
N ARG A 523 -29.21 -5.32 -11.11
CA ARG A 523 -29.89 -4.03 -10.90
C ARG A 523 -29.61 -3.03 -12.02
N ILE A 524 -28.38 -3.02 -12.55
CA ILE A 524 -28.03 -2.18 -13.70
C ILE A 524 -28.80 -2.63 -14.94
N ASP A 525 -28.82 -3.93 -15.24
CA ASP A 525 -29.54 -4.52 -16.37
C ASP A 525 -31.01 -4.08 -16.37
N LYS A 526 -31.69 -4.27 -15.25
CA LYS A 526 -33.07 -3.80 -15.05
C LYS A 526 -33.24 -2.28 -15.20
N ALA A 527 -32.19 -1.48 -14.93
CA ALA A 527 -32.26 -0.02 -15.05
C ALA A 527 -31.91 0.45 -16.47
N LEU A 528 -31.46 -0.44 -17.35
CA LEU A 528 -31.26 -0.16 -18.79
C LEU A 528 -32.56 -0.35 -19.59
N ASP A 529 -33.47 -1.26 -19.17
CA ASP A 529 -34.82 -1.41 -19.71
C ASP A 529 -35.64 -0.12 -19.48
#